data_74feac93811126ae0e03c20ed42e1562
#
_entry.id   74feac93811126ae0e03c20ed42e1562
#
_cell.length_a   1.000
_cell.length_b   1.000
_cell.length_c   1.000
_cell.angle_alpha   90.00
_cell.angle_beta   90.00
_cell.angle_gamma   90.00
#
_symmetry.space_group_name_H-M   'P 1'
#
loop_
_entity.id
_entity.type
_entity.pdbx_description
1 polymer ?
#
loop_
_entity_poly.entity_id
_entity_poly.type
_entity_poly.pdbx_seq_one_letter_code
_entity_poly.pdbx_strand_id
1 'polypeptide(L)'
;MARFPRRDDWPAAAVVLGLAALVVGAARDPLAARRVAAARPTTPVDGEAHSAAAIDRHLERRWREEGLDPAGPVDEHTVLRRAWLALVGTIPSLEEIRRFDADPSPDRVDRAIAALLGERRSADWIARRLATALVGEEKGQFIVFRRDRFTAWLAGAIQEGRSWDAVVREMIASRGLWTDTPAVNFVTQAAADGVIDADKIAGRVARVFLGQRIDCAQCHDHPFAPWKQHEFEGMAAAFAQARLSGVGVEDDPARVHRIEATSVAAVATPMAGAGRNVPPAVPFGAEWLGNGGTHRENVAAWVVHPENRRFDRAIVNRAWALLFGRGWHEPVDDLPDPPGGDGDLLDLLAADFRDHGRDLRRLLRVIAATRPFRIASAHPLLDSPAGCDRVAEHWAAFPLTRLHPEQVIGAMVATTSLQTIDRDSHLLTRTIRFFRENDFVREYGTVQDQQGRSSPATIPQALLQMNGKLSREMVEANAVTATGRIAGMARDDAERLDLAFLVALTRHPTTEERAALETLLGAAPTKGRGVEDVSWVLVNSPEFSWNH
;
A
#
# COMPACT_ATOMS: atom_id res chain seq x y z
N MET A 1 49.14 -21.07 -31.43
CA MET A 1 49.34 -19.64 -31.69
C MET A 1 48.16 -18.87 -31.19
N ALA A 2 48.23 -18.33 -29.99
CA ALA A 2 47.18 -17.51 -29.39
C ALA A 2 47.25 -16.09 -29.98
N ARG A 3 46.17 -15.61 -30.59
CA ARG A 3 46.07 -14.23 -31.10
C ARG A 3 45.89 -13.27 -29.95
N PHE A 4 46.79 -12.34 -29.76
CA PHE A 4 46.64 -11.19 -28.87
C PHE A 4 45.52 -10.28 -29.38
N PRO A 5 44.64 -9.72 -28.48
CA PRO A 5 43.57 -8.80 -28.87
C PRO A 5 44.18 -7.49 -29.44
N ARG A 6 43.49 -6.92 -30.43
CA ARG A 6 43.88 -5.67 -31.09
C ARG A 6 43.70 -4.48 -30.15
N ARG A 7 44.53 -3.46 -30.34
CA ARG A 7 44.61 -2.24 -29.52
C ARG A 7 43.30 -1.42 -29.42
N ASP A 8 42.33 -1.69 -30.30
CA ASP A 8 41.06 -0.97 -30.40
C ASP A 8 39.98 -1.50 -29.44
N ASP A 9 40.22 -2.65 -28.77
CA ASP A 9 39.27 -3.24 -27.79
C ASP A 9 39.50 -2.74 -26.34
N TRP A 10 40.48 -1.92 -26.11
CA TRP A 10 40.87 -1.43 -24.79
C TRP A 10 39.82 -0.50 -24.13
N PRO A 11 39.11 0.39 -24.84
CA PRO A 11 38.11 1.22 -24.17
C PRO A 11 36.92 0.42 -23.66
N ALA A 12 36.49 -0.63 -24.37
CA ALA A 12 35.39 -1.48 -23.91
C ALA A 12 35.77 -2.34 -22.69
N ALA A 13 36.98 -2.89 -22.69
CA ALA A 13 37.52 -3.66 -21.54
C ALA A 13 37.73 -2.76 -20.31
N ALA A 14 38.20 -1.52 -20.48
CA ALA A 14 38.35 -0.56 -19.39
C ALA A 14 37.00 -0.11 -18.80
N VAL A 15 35.97 0.05 -19.62
CA VAL A 15 34.60 0.36 -19.16
C VAL A 15 34.00 -0.82 -18.40
N VAL A 16 34.18 -2.05 -18.87
CA VAL A 16 33.70 -3.25 -18.18
C VAL A 16 34.42 -3.47 -16.85
N LEU A 17 35.76 -3.26 -16.82
CA LEU A 17 36.52 -3.35 -15.59
C LEU A 17 36.22 -2.19 -14.63
N GLY A 18 35.97 -0.98 -15.14
CA GLY A 18 35.52 0.17 -14.35
C GLY A 18 34.12 -0.06 -13.75
N LEU A 19 33.17 -0.61 -14.49
CA LEU A 19 31.86 -1.00 -14.00
C LEU A 19 31.95 -2.15 -12.99
N ALA A 20 32.79 -3.15 -13.23
CA ALA A 20 33.03 -4.23 -12.26
C ALA A 20 33.70 -3.71 -10.97
N ALA A 21 34.65 -2.78 -11.04
CA ALA A 21 35.26 -2.15 -9.87
C ALA A 21 34.26 -1.26 -9.10
N LEU A 22 33.38 -0.55 -9.81
CA LEU A 22 32.29 0.23 -9.20
C LEU A 22 31.25 -0.67 -8.50
N VAL A 23 30.92 -1.81 -9.09
CA VAL A 23 30.03 -2.82 -8.48
C VAL A 23 30.69 -3.48 -7.26
N VAL A 24 31.98 -3.78 -7.30
CA VAL A 24 32.72 -4.34 -6.17
C VAL A 24 33.00 -3.27 -5.10
N GLY A 25 33.19 -2.00 -5.47
CA GLY A 25 33.30 -0.87 -4.54
C GLY A 25 32.02 -0.54 -3.84
N ALA A 26 30.87 -0.60 -4.55
CA ALA A 26 29.54 -0.40 -3.97
C ALA A 26 29.11 -1.58 -3.06
N ALA A 27 29.70 -2.76 -3.23
CA ALA A 27 29.49 -3.91 -2.34
C ALA A 27 30.22 -3.78 -0.98
N ARG A 28 31.09 -2.78 -0.84
CA ARG A 28 31.76 -2.45 0.43
C ARG A 28 31.25 -1.12 0.98
N ASP A 29 29.94 -1.01 1.17
CA ASP A 29 29.34 0.10 1.90
C ASP A 29 29.61 -0.09 3.41
N PRO A 30 30.45 0.76 4.04
CA PRO A 30 30.71 0.69 5.47
C PRO A 30 29.47 1.03 6.33
N LEU A 31 28.38 1.52 5.72
CA LEU A 31 27.09 1.74 6.38
C LEU A 31 26.25 0.46 6.50
N ALA A 32 26.54 -0.58 5.73
CA ALA A 32 25.91 -1.89 5.88
C ALA A 32 26.33 -2.63 7.17
N ALA A 33 27.36 -2.16 7.85
CA ALA A 33 27.84 -2.72 9.12
C ALA A 33 27.12 -2.19 10.37
N ARG A 34 26.22 -1.21 10.28
CA ARG A 34 25.19 -1.03 11.29
C ARG A 34 24.18 -2.16 11.12
N ARG A 35 24.47 -3.28 11.76
CA ARG A 35 23.43 -4.26 12.10
C ARG A 35 22.28 -3.47 12.69
N VAL A 36 21.23 -3.27 11.90
CA VAL A 36 19.92 -2.98 12.45
C VAL A 36 19.72 -4.10 13.47
N ALA A 37 19.76 -3.76 14.74
CA ALA A 37 19.43 -4.69 15.80
C ALA A 37 18.10 -5.27 15.35
N ALA A 38 18.08 -6.59 15.10
CA ALA A 38 16.88 -7.28 14.65
C ALA A 38 15.77 -6.78 15.55
N ALA A 39 14.75 -6.14 14.97
CA ALA A 39 13.62 -5.64 15.72
C ALA A 39 13.21 -6.81 16.60
N ARG A 40 13.27 -6.65 17.91
CA ARG A 40 12.86 -7.70 18.84
C ARG A 40 11.51 -8.17 18.33
N PRO A 41 11.28 -9.47 18.13
CA PRO A 41 9.96 -9.97 17.84
C PRO A 41 9.07 -9.43 18.95
N THR A 42 8.20 -8.50 18.62
CA THR A 42 7.19 -7.99 19.54
C THR A 42 6.26 -9.17 19.74
N THR A 43 6.39 -9.85 20.85
CA THR A 43 5.35 -10.77 21.36
C THR A 43 4.03 -10.03 21.22
N PRO A 44 2.94 -10.68 20.72
CA PRO A 44 1.62 -10.09 20.76
C PRO A 44 1.38 -9.60 22.18
N VAL A 45 1.22 -8.30 22.33
CA VAL A 45 0.93 -7.74 23.66
C VAL A 45 -0.52 -8.10 23.94
N ASP A 46 -0.84 -8.61 25.12
CA ASP A 46 -2.20 -8.99 25.56
C ASP A 46 -3.28 -7.95 25.15
N GLY A 47 -2.90 -6.70 24.98
CA GLY A 47 -3.75 -5.61 24.51
C GLY A 47 -4.29 -5.75 23.07
N GLU A 48 -3.57 -6.39 22.14
CA GLU A 48 -4.01 -6.49 20.73
C GLU A 48 -5.17 -7.48 20.58
N ALA A 49 -5.09 -8.62 21.24
CA ALA A 49 -6.16 -9.62 21.30
C ALA A 49 -7.43 -9.02 21.95
N HIS A 50 -7.26 -8.19 22.99
CA HIS A 50 -8.38 -7.51 23.64
C HIS A 50 -9.06 -6.51 22.70
N SER A 51 -8.27 -5.71 21.96
CA SER A 51 -8.78 -4.76 20.96
C SER A 51 -9.52 -5.49 19.84
N ALA A 52 -8.94 -6.54 19.26
CA ALA A 52 -9.60 -7.34 18.22
C ALA A 52 -10.92 -7.96 18.72
N ALA A 53 -10.94 -8.51 19.94
CA ALA A 53 -12.15 -9.04 20.55
C ALA A 53 -13.24 -7.97 20.80
N ALA A 54 -12.85 -6.72 21.08
CA ALA A 54 -13.81 -5.62 21.21
C ALA A 54 -14.47 -5.28 19.85
N ILE A 55 -13.66 -5.27 18.77
CA ILE A 55 -14.14 -5.09 17.41
C ILE A 55 -15.09 -6.25 17.01
N ASP A 56 -14.68 -7.49 17.28
CA ASP A 56 -15.50 -8.66 16.96
C ASP A 56 -16.83 -8.65 17.69
N ARG A 57 -16.88 -8.26 18.98
CA ARG A 57 -18.14 -8.09 19.73
C ARG A 57 -19.07 -7.04 19.10
N HIS A 58 -18.49 -5.94 18.56
CA HIS A 58 -19.27 -4.93 17.84
C HIS A 58 -19.91 -5.51 16.57
N LEU A 59 -19.11 -6.24 15.77
CA LEU A 59 -19.57 -6.89 14.54
C LEU A 59 -20.60 -7.99 14.82
N GLU A 60 -20.38 -8.84 15.81
CA GLU A 60 -21.31 -9.89 16.20
C GLU A 60 -22.67 -9.34 16.67
N ARG A 61 -22.66 -8.20 17.36
CA ARG A 61 -23.90 -7.50 17.72
C ARG A 61 -24.63 -7.04 16.46
N ARG A 62 -23.94 -6.40 15.53
CA ARG A 62 -24.48 -5.93 14.26
C ARG A 62 -25.03 -7.07 13.41
N TRP A 63 -24.31 -8.19 13.29
CA TRP A 63 -24.80 -9.38 12.58
C TRP A 63 -26.08 -9.96 13.21
N ARG A 64 -26.15 -10.01 14.54
CA ARG A 64 -27.36 -10.48 15.24
C ARG A 64 -28.55 -9.54 15.06
N GLU A 65 -28.34 -8.25 15.10
CA GLU A 65 -29.38 -7.24 14.87
C GLU A 65 -29.97 -7.35 13.46
N GLU A 66 -29.11 -7.67 12.48
CA GLU A 66 -29.51 -7.87 11.08
C GLU A 66 -29.99 -9.30 10.77
N GLY A 67 -29.94 -10.22 11.72
CA GLY A 67 -30.26 -11.63 11.48
C GLY A 67 -29.39 -12.25 10.39
N LEU A 68 -28.07 -11.97 10.42
CA LEU A 68 -27.09 -12.39 9.43
C LEU A 68 -26.02 -13.26 10.11
N ASP A 69 -25.89 -14.50 9.65
CA ASP A 69 -24.81 -15.37 10.08
C ASP A 69 -23.55 -15.08 9.24
N PRO A 70 -22.40 -14.76 9.83
CA PRO A 70 -21.18 -14.57 9.07
C PRO A 70 -20.66 -15.89 8.51
N ALA A 71 -19.87 -15.80 7.44
CA ALA A 71 -19.18 -16.94 6.85
C ALA A 71 -18.31 -17.68 7.90
N GLY A 72 -18.10 -18.98 7.67
CA GLY A 72 -17.23 -19.78 8.52
C GLY A 72 -15.76 -19.37 8.46
N PRO A 73 -14.95 -19.83 9.41
CA PRO A 73 -13.50 -19.57 9.38
C PRO A 73 -12.83 -20.25 8.18
N VAL A 74 -11.76 -19.65 7.68
CA VAL A 74 -10.89 -20.26 6.66
C VAL A 74 -9.69 -20.97 7.33
N ASP A 75 -8.98 -21.77 6.52
CA ASP A 75 -7.70 -22.34 6.94
C ASP A 75 -6.62 -21.25 7.12
N GLU A 76 -5.62 -21.57 7.91
CA GLU A 76 -4.58 -20.61 8.27
C GLU A 76 -3.66 -20.24 7.09
N HIS A 77 -3.49 -21.09 6.08
CA HIS A 77 -2.76 -20.77 4.86
C HIS A 77 -3.47 -19.70 4.05
N THR A 78 -4.81 -19.71 4.00
CA THR A 78 -5.59 -18.65 3.38
C THR A 78 -5.36 -17.31 4.10
N VAL A 79 -5.38 -17.30 5.44
CA VAL A 79 -5.08 -16.09 6.24
C VAL A 79 -3.64 -15.61 5.98
N LEU A 80 -2.69 -16.55 5.91
CA LEU A 80 -1.29 -16.26 5.60
C LEU A 80 -1.16 -15.57 4.22
N ARG A 81 -1.81 -16.13 3.17
CA ARG A 81 -1.83 -15.56 1.83
C ARG A 81 -2.38 -14.13 1.82
N ARG A 82 -3.53 -13.91 2.48
CA ARG A 82 -4.15 -12.58 2.63
C ARG A 82 -3.18 -11.58 3.25
N ALA A 83 -2.54 -11.97 4.35
CA ALA A 83 -1.60 -11.12 5.05
C ALA A 83 -0.37 -10.75 4.19
N TRP A 84 0.21 -11.71 3.48
CA TRP A 84 1.35 -11.45 2.58
C TRP A 84 0.97 -10.55 1.42
N LEU A 85 -0.16 -10.81 0.77
CA LEU A 85 -0.67 -9.94 -0.31
C LEU A 85 -0.91 -8.51 0.18
N ALA A 86 -1.52 -8.34 1.34
CA ALA A 86 -1.84 -7.02 1.88
C ALA A 86 -0.60 -6.27 2.39
N LEU A 87 0.32 -6.96 3.08
CA LEU A 87 1.39 -6.32 3.84
C LEU A 87 2.75 -6.26 3.13
N VAL A 88 2.97 -7.10 2.10
CA VAL A 88 4.22 -7.09 1.31
C VAL A 88 3.99 -7.11 -0.20
N GLY A 89 2.72 -7.17 -0.64
CA GLY A 89 2.35 -7.11 -2.06
C GLY A 89 2.74 -8.35 -2.86
N THR A 90 2.91 -9.49 -2.20
CA THR A 90 3.23 -10.77 -2.84
C THR A 90 2.66 -11.92 -2.01
N ILE A 91 2.75 -13.15 -2.52
CA ILE A 91 2.42 -14.37 -1.77
C ILE A 91 3.63 -14.83 -0.94
N PRO A 92 3.43 -15.64 0.12
CA PRO A 92 4.53 -16.21 0.89
C PRO A 92 5.35 -17.19 0.03
N SER A 93 6.65 -17.22 0.22
CA SER A 93 7.54 -18.23 -0.37
C SER A 93 7.32 -19.59 0.27
N LEU A 94 7.72 -20.68 -0.41
CA LEU A 94 7.67 -22.03 0.19
C LEU A 94 8.48 -22.11 1.50
N GLU A 95 9.59 -21.38 1.59
CA GLU A 95 10.39 -21.30 2.82
C GLU A 95 9.58 -20.70 3.98
N GLU A 96 8.83 -19.63 3.72
CA GLU A 96 7.98 -19.00 4.74
C GLU A 96 6.80 -19.88 5.13
N ILE A 97 6.16 -20.56 4.18
CA ILE A 97 5.09 -21.53 4.45
C ILE A 97 5.61 -22.67 5.34
N ARG A 98 6.75 -23.27 5.00
CA ARG A 98 7.35 -24.34 5.80
C ARG A 98 7.74 -23.87 7.21
N ARG A 99 8.22 -22.64 7.36
CA ARG A 99 8.53 -22.05 8.66
C ARG A 99 7.26 -21.88 9.49
N PHE A 100 6.18 -21.42 8.85
CA PHE A 100 4.87 -21.30 9.46
C PHE A 100 4.31 -22.67 9.90
N ASP A 101 4.37 -23.69 9.05
CA ASP A 101 3.89 -25.04 9.34
C ASP A 101 4.69 -25.73 10.46
N ALA A 102 5.96 -25.38 10.59
CA ALA A 102 6.82 -25.91 11.65
C ALA A 102 6.57 -25.27 13.03
N ASP A 103 5.81 -24.17 13.11
CA ASP A 103 5.46 -23.52 14.38
C ASP A 103 4.20 -24.18 14.99
N PRO A 104 4.31 -24.90 16.12
CA PRO A 104 3.19 -25.58 16.76
C PRO A 104 2.32 -24.64 17.60
N SER A 105 2.63 -23.34 17.67
CA SER A 105 1.95 -22.40 18.55
C SER A 105 0.51 -22.16 18.08
N PRO A 106 -0.47 -22.07 18.98
CA PRO A 106 -1.86 -21.79 18.60
C PRO A 106 -2.07 -20.37 18.05
N ASP A 107 -1.13 -19.45 18.33
CA ASP A 107 -1.10 -18.06 17.87
C ASP A 107 -0.13 -17.85 16.68
N ARG A 108 0.26 -18.93 15.98
CA ARG A 108 1.27 -18.87 14.90
C ARG A 108 0.92 -17.88 13.78
N VAL A 109 -0.37 -17.69 13.47
CA VAL A 109 -0.83 -16.71 12.49
C VAL A 109 -0.49 -15.29 12.94
N ASP A 110 -0.84 -14.93 14.17
CA ASP A 110 -0.57 -13.59 14.73
C ASP A 110 0.92 -13.33 14.84
N ARG A 111 1.70 -14.33 15.22
CA ARG A 111 3.17 -14.25 15.28
C ARG A 111 3.78 -14.07 13.89
N ALA A 112 3.28 -14.79 12.89
CA ALA A 112 3.73 -14.65 11.50
C ALA A 112 3.45 -13.24 10.96
N ILE A 113 2.25 -12.70 11.20
CA ILE A 113 1.87 -11.33 10.80
C ILE A 113 2.73 -10.30 11.55
N ALA A 114 2.95 -10.47 12.85
CA ALA A 114 3.80 -9.58 13.64
C ALA A 114 5.25 -9.57 13.16
N ALA A 115 5.81 -10.75 12.84
CA ALA A 115 7.14 -10.88 12.27
C ALA A 115 7.23 -10.19 10.90
N LEU A 116 6.25 -10.41 10.03
CA LEU A 116 6.17 -9.80 8.70
C LEU A 116 6.15 -8.27 8.77
N LEU A 117 5.36 -7.68 9.67
CA LEU A 117 5.30 -6.23 9.90
C LEU A 117 6.59 -5.67 10.51
N GLY A 118 7.43 -6.50 11.10
CA GLY A 118 8.78 -6.15 11.51
C GLY A 118 9.79 -6.07 10.36
N GLU A 119 9.49 -6.61 9.20
CA GLU A 119 10.40 -6.67 8.07
C GLU A 119 10.39 -5.39 7.23
N ARG A 120 11.53 -5.02 6.67
CA ARG A 120 11.66 -3.82 5.84
C ARG A 120 10.79 -3.87 4.57
N ARG A 121 10.60 -5.05 3.96
CA ARG A 121 9.76 -5.19 2.76
C ARG A 121 8.30 -4.83 3.02
N SER A 122 7.79 -5.09 4.23
CA SER A 122 6.46 -4.67 4.65
C SER A 122 6.36 -3.14 4.76
N ALA A 123 7.32 -2.51 5.43
CA ALA A 123 7.36 -1.05 5.51
C ALA A 123 7.49 -0.40 4.12
N ASP A 124 8.31 -0.95 3.23
CA ASP A 124 8.48 -0.46 1.85
C ASP A 124 7.17 -0.58 1.04
N TRP A 125 6.42 -1.69 1.21
CA TRP A 125 5.14 -1.88 0.54
C TRP A 125 4.06 -0.94 1.08
N ILE A 126 3.87 -0.90 2.39
CA ILE A 126 2.88 -0.03 3.04
C ILE A 126 3.16 1.44 2.69
N ALA A 127 4.42 1.87 2.75
CA ALA A 127 4.81 3.23 2.37
C ALA A 127 4.51 3.53 0.89
N ARG A 128 4.72 2.58 -0.02
CA ARG A 128 4.39 2.72 -1.44
C ARG A 128 2.89 2.94 -1.64
N ARG A 129 2.05 2.14 -0.97
CA ARG A 129 0.59 2.26 -1.03
C ARG A 129 0.10 3.59 -0.44
N LEU A 130 0.64 3.99 0.71
CA LEU A 130 0.32 5.28 1.32
C LEU A 130 0.83 6.47 0.48
N ALA A 131 2.03 6.37 -0.10
CA ALA A 131 2.58 7.45 -0.94
C ALA A 131 1.69 7.75 -2.16
N THR A 132 1.04 6.75 -2.75
CA THR A 132 0.06 6.96 -3.84
C THR A 132 -1.08 7.87 -3.39
N ALA A 133 -1.61 7.66 -2.19
CA ALA A 133 -2.65 8.52 -1.63
C ALA A 133 -2.13 9.90 -1.21
N LEU A 134 -0.91 9.96 -0.64
CA LEU A 134 -0.31 11.17 -0.06
C LEU A 134 0.21 12.16 -1.11
N VAL A 135 0.87 11.66 -2.15
CA VAL A 135 1.57 12.48 -3.15
C VAL A 135 1.25 12.09 -4.60
N GLY A 136 0.33 11.15 -4.81
CA GLY A 136 -0.05 10.67 -6.15
C GLY A 136 1.02 9.81 -6.81
N GLU A 137 0.79 9.48 -8.09
CA GLU A 137 1.71 8.66 -8.89
C GLU A 137 2.60 9.48 -9.81
N GLU A 138 2.28 10.73 -10.04
CA GLU A 138 3.04 11.62 -10.90
C GLU A 138 4.48 11.80 -10.40
N LYS A 139 5.42 11.79 -11.32
CA LYS A 139 6.83 11.96 -11.00
C LYS A 139 7.21 13.41 -10.69
N GLY A 140 6.37 14.38 -11.07
CA GLY A 140 6.59 15.81 -10.85
C GLY A 140 7.89 16.34 -11.47
N GLN A 141 8.27 17.57 -11.10
CA GLN A 141 9.54 18.16 -11.53
C GLN A 141 10.71 17.57 -10.72
N PHE A 142 11.64 16.89 -11.38
CA PHE A 142 12.75 16.17 -10.77
C PHE A 142 13.56 16.98 -9.73
N ILE A 143 13.75 18.27 -9.96
CA ILE A 143 14.57 19.12 -9.07
C ILE A 143 13.86 19.38 -7.74
N VAL A 144 12.54 19.49 -7.75
CA VAL A 144 11.75 19.91 -6.57
C VAL A 144 10.99 18.77 -5.90
N PHE A 145 10.73 17.68 -6.61
CA PHE A 145 9.95 16.56 -6.12
C PHE A 145 10.59 15.20 -6.45
N ARG A 146 10.75 14.35 -5.46
CA ARG A 146 11.30 12.99 -5.59
C ARG A 146 10.46 11.99 -4.81
N ARG A 147 9.48 11.40 -5.49
CA ARG A 147 8.57 10.40 -4.90
C ARG A 147 9.29 9.21 -4.26
N ASP A 148 10.37 8.73 -4.87
CA ASP A 148 11.19 7.64 -4.36
C ASP A 148 11.84 7.98 -3.00
N ARG A 149 12.31 9.21 -2.83
CA ARG A 149 12.88 9.69 -1.55
C ARG A 149 11.82 9.82 -0.47
N PHE A 150 10.65 10.36 -0.83
CA PHE A 150 9.50 10.43 0.06
C PHE A 150 9.06 9.04 0.53
N THR A 151 8.89 8.10 -0.41
CA THR A 151 8.49 6.72 -0.10
C THR A 151 9.51 6.01 0.79
N ALA A 152 10.80 6.18 0.53
CA ALA A 152 11.87 5.60 1.35
C ALA A 152 11.91 6.18 2.78
N TRP A 153 11.68 7.48 2.92
CA TRP A 153 11.54 8.16 4.23
C TRP A 153 10.33 7.63 5.00
N LEU A 154 9.17 7.55 4.33
CA LEU A 154 7.94 7.06 4.95
C LEU A 154 8.10 5.58 5.39
N ALA A 155 8.75 4.76 4.57
CA ALA A 155 9.08 3.38 4.92
C ALA A 155 10.01 3.30 6.14
N GLY A 156 10.98 4.23 6.26
CA GLY A 156 11.82 4.36 7.45
C GLY A 156 11.00 4.70 8.70
N ALA A 157 10.11 5.68 8.59
CA ALA A 157 9.23 6.08 9.69
C ALA A 157 8.31 4.94 10.17
N ILE A 158 7.74 4.16 9.22
CA ILE A 158 6.93 2.97 9.55
C ILE A 158 7.78 1.88 10.19
N GLN A 159 8.98 1.61 9.66
CA GLN A 159 9.90 0.60 10.19
C GLN A 159 10.33 0.93 11.63
N GLU A 160 10.56 2.21 11.93
CA GLU A 160 10.95 2.70 13.25
C GLU A 160 9.76 2.75 14.24
N GLY A 161 8.54 2.57 13.77
CA GLY A 161 7.33 2.66 14.60
C GLY A 161 7.05 4.09 15.05
N ARG A 162 7.37 5.08 14.22
CA ARG A 162 7.04 6.48 14.53
C ARG A 162 5.53 6.67 14.56
N SER A 163 5.06 7.45 15.54
CA SER A 163 3.64 7.74 15.65
C SER A 163 3.13 8.50 14.43
N TRP A 164 1.93 8.14 13.96
CA TRP A 164 1.37 8.67 12.71
C TRP A 164 1.18 10.19 12.76
N ASP A 165 0.79 10.74 13.90
CA ASP A 165 0.65 12.19 14.08
C ASP A 165 2.00 12.93 13.94
N ALA A 166 3.10 12.36 14.45
CA ALA A 166 4.42 12.94 14.27
C ALA A 166 4.86 12.93 12.79
N VAL A 167 4.57 11.83 12.08
CA VAL A 167 4.84 11.69 10.64
C VAL A 167 4.05 12.72 9.84
N VAL A 168 2.76 12.92 10.15
CA VAL A 168 1.91 13.88 9.46
C VAL A 168 2.30 15.33 9.77
N ARG A 169 2.65 15.64 11.02
CA ARG A 169 3.19 16.97 11.37
C ARG A 169 4.43 17.30 10.54
N GLU A 170 5.35 16.36 10.44
CA GLU A 170 6.56 16.53 9.65
C GLU A 170 6.22 16.76 8.17
N MET A 171 5.31 15.98 7.57
CA MET A 171 4.90 16.17 6.17
C MET A 171 4.34 17.57 5.91
N ILE A 172 3.46 18.07 6.78
CA ILE A 172 2.79 19.36 6.58
C ILE A 172 3.73 20.54 6.85
N ALA A 173 4.57 20.46 7.90
CA ALA A 173 5.39 21.56 8.39
C ALA A 173 6.82 21.57 7.86
N SER A 174 7.27 20.55 7.13
CA SER A 174 8.66 20.44 6.63
C SER A 174 9.10 21.64 5.81
N ARG A 175 10.40 21.97 5.97
CA ARG A 175 11.12 23.01 5.22
C ARG A 175 12.41 22.44 4.62
N GLY A 176 13.03 23.20 3.73
CA GLY A 176 14.31 22.81 3.11
C GLY A 176 14.15 21.99 1.83
N LEU A 177 15.21 21.29 1.47
CA LEU A 177 15.27 20.47 0.26
C LEU A 177 14.92 19.01 0.56
N TRP A 178 14.37 18.33 -0.42
CA TRP A 178 14.08 16.89 -0.35
C TRP A 178 15.32 16.01 -0.15
N THR A 179 16.53 16.55 -0.42
CA THR A 179 17.80 15.86 -0.17
C THR A 179 18.04 15.57 1.29
N ASP A 180 17.70 16.53 2.16
CA ASP A 180 17.94 16.47 3.59
C ASP A 180 16.67 16.20 4.38
N THR A 181 15.54 16.69 3.87
CA THR A 181 14.22 16.56 4.51
C THR A 181 13.22 15.95 3.51
N PRO A 182 13.24 14.62 3.29
CA PRO A 182 12.38 13.98 2.27
C PRO A 182 10.87 14.19 2.49
N ALA A 183 10.43 14.44 3.74
CA ALA A 183 9.04 14.75 4.08
C ALA A 183 8.50 15.96 3.33
N VAL A 184 9.36 16.93 2.96
CA VAL A 184 9.00 18.14 2.23
C VAL A 184 8.38 17.85 0.86
N ASN A 185 8.60 16.65 0.32
CA ASN A 185 7.97 16.22 -0.92
C ASN A 185 6.44 16.23 -0.86
N PHE A 186 5.83 16.13 0.32
CA PHE A 186 4.39 16.31 0.49
C PHE A 186 3.94 17.70 0.06
N VAL A 187 4.73 18.72 0.36
CA VAL A 187 4.48 20.12 -0.03
C VAL A 187 4.86 20.36 -1.49
N THR A 188 6.06 19.94 -1.90
CA THR A 188 6.61 20.21 -3.24
C THR A 188 5.91 19.48 -4.37
N GLN A 189 5.16 18.40 -4.07
CA GLN A 189 4.32 17.75 -5.07
C GLN A 189 3.21 18.68 -5.62
N ALA A 190 2.80 19.69 -4.84
CA ALA A 190 1.87 20.72 -5.30
C ALA A 190 2.55 21.85 -6.08
N ALA A 191 3.88 21.79 -6.29
CA ALA A 191 4.58 22.82 -7.04
C ALA A 191 4.39 22.62 -8.55
N ALA A 192 4.07 23.73 -9.23
CA ALA A 192 4.03 23.84 -10.68
C ALA A 192 4.73 25.15 -11.08
N ASP A 193 5.60 25.11 -12.09
CA ASP A 193 6.33 26.28 -12.61
C ASP A 193 7.05 27.11 -11.52
N GLY A 194 7.59 26.42 -10.51
CA GLY A 194 8.31 27.04 -9.40
C GLY A 194 7.41 27.68 -8.32
N VAL A 195 6.10 27.53 -8.42
CA VAL A 195 5.12 28.05 -7.44
C VAL A 195 4.45 26.89 -6.72
N ILE A 196 4.34 26.99 -5.40
CA ILE A 196 3.58 26.06 -4.58
C ILE A 196 2.12 26.48 -4.59
N ASP A 197 1.25 25.55 -5.02
CA ASP A 197 -0.20 25.74 -5.08
C ASP A 197 -0.81 25.43 -3.70
N ALA A 198 -1.24 26.47 -3.00
CA ALA A 198 -1.82 26.39 -1.67
C ALA A 198 -3.17 25.67 -1.65
N ASP A 199 -4.00 25.86 -2.68
CA ASP A 199 -5.31 25.23 -2.81
C ASP A 199 -5.16 23.71 -2.98
N LYS A 200 -4.19 23.30 -3.79
CA LYS A 200 -3.87 21.89 -4.01
C LYS A 200 -3.40 21.18 -2.73
N ILE A 201 -2.64 21.89 -1.88
CA ILE A 201 -2.22 21.33 -0.59
C ILE A 201 -3.42 21.23 0.36
N ALA A 202 -4.24 22.28 0.45
CA ALA A 202 -5.42 22.31 1.32
C ALA A 202 -6.39 21.17 0.99
N GLY A 203 -6.76 21.01 -0.28
CA GLY A 203 -7.61 19.91 -0.74
C GLY A 203 -7.01 18.52 -0.43
N ARG A 204 -5.68 18.37 -0.60
CA ARG A 204 -4.98 17.13 -0.27
C ARG A 204 -4.98 16.84 1.22
N VAL A 205 -4.69 17.83 2.08
CA VAL A 205 -4.70 17.67 3.54
C VAL A 205 -6.09 17.22 4.01
N ALA A 206 -7.15 17.87 3.52
CA ALA A 206 -8.51 17.48 3.85
C ALA A 206 -8.83 16.05 3.41
N ARG A 207 -8.51 15.70 2.18
CA ARG A 207 -8.79 14.38 1.61
C ARG A 207 -8.02 13.27 2.29
N VAL A 208 -6.72 13.46 2.51
CA VAL A 208 -5.84 12.38 2.99
C VAL A 208 -5.88 12.22 4.50
N PHE A 209 -5.90 13.33 5.24
CA PHE A 209 -5.80 13.30 6.69
C PHE A 209 -7.12 13.48 7.42
N LEU A 210 -8.13 14.04 6.76
CA LEU A 210 -9.45 14.21 7.36
C LEU A 210 -10.51 13.31 6.72
N GLY A 211 -10.18 12.64 5.59
CA GLY A 211 -11.14 11.82 4.85
C GLY A 211 -12.31 12.65 4.33
N GLN A 212 -12.05 13.84 3.80
CA GLN A 212 -13.08 14.76 3.32
C GLN A 212 -12.71 15.34 1.95
N ARG A 213 -13.59 15.19 0.99
CA ARG A 213 -13.44 15.80 -0.34
C ARG A 213 -14.06 17.17 -0.33
N ILE A 214 -13.25 18.17 -0.06
CA ILE A 214 -13.68 19.58 -0.05
C ILE A 214 -13.33 20.33 -1.34
N ASP A 215 -12.86 19.64 -2.36
CA ASP A 215 -12.36 20.26 -3.61
C ASP A 215 -13.46 21.07 -4.32
N CYS A 216 -14.74 20.66 -4.23
CA CYS A 216 -15.84 21.45 -4.79
C CYS A 216 -16.01 22.81 -4.11
N ALA A 217 -15.62 22.91 -2.83
CA ALA A 217 -15.69 24.15 -2.07
C ALA A 217 -14.62 25.19 -2.50
N GLN A 218 -13.69 24.83 -3.37
CA GLN A 218 -12.74 25.77 -3.97
C GLN A 218 -13.42 26.88 -4.80
N CYS A 219 -14.52 26.56 -5.50
CA CYS A 219 -15.18 27.50 -6.42
C CYS A 219 -16.55 27.99 -5.94
N HIS A 220 -17.24 27.18 -5.14
CA HIS A 220 -18.59 27.48 -4.60
C HIS A 220 -18.85 26.60 -3.37
N ASP A 221 -19.87 26.94 -2.59
CA ASP A 221 -20.30 26.07 -1.47
C ASP A 221 -20.52 24.64 -1.97
N HIS A 222 -20.06 23.65 -1.19
CA HIS A 222 -20.17 22.24 -1.59
C HIS A 222 -21.65 21.85 -1.76
N PRO A 223 -22.05 21.23 -2.90
CA PRO A 223 -23.47 21.02 -3.22
C PRO A 223 -24.16 19.95 -2.35
N PHE A 224 -23.40 19.03 -1.76
CA PHE A 224 -23.94 17.88 -1.02
C PHE A 224 -23.37 17.72 0.40
N ALA A 225 -22.44 18.58 0.81
CA ALA A 225 -21.81 18.56 2.13
C ALA A 225 -21.81 19.95 2.76
N PRO A 226 -21.64 20.08 4.08
CA PRO A 226 -21.75 21.38 4.75
C PRO A 226 -20.63 22.37 4.45
N TRP A 227 -19.63 21.97 3.65
CA TRP A 227 -18.43 22.76 3.39
C TRP A 227 -18.70 24.02 2.60
N LYS A 228 -18.22 25.17 3.11
CA LYS A 228 -18.38 26.47 2.49
C LYS A 228 -17.12 26.89 1.76
N GLN A 229 -17.28 27.69 0.69
CA GLN A 229 -16.16 28.23 -0.08
C GLN A 229 -15.16 28.96 0.82
N HIS A 230 -15.63 29.82 1.73
CA HIS A 230 -14.76 30.60 2.62
C HIS A 230 -13.96 29.72 3.60
N GLU A 231 -14.45 28.52 3.95
CA GLU A 231 -13.73 27.54 4.79
C GLU A 231 -12.57 26.93 4.02
N PHE A 232 -12.79 26.56 2.75
CA PHE A 232 -11.71 26.10 1.87
C PHE A 232 -10.64 27.18 1.68
N GLU A 233 -11.05 28.40 1.38
CA GLU A 233 -10.16 29.55 1.20
C GLU A 233 -9.31 29.83 2.46
N GLY A 234 -9.93 29.76 3.64
CA GLY A 234 -9.24 29.92 4.92
C GLY A 234 -8.18 28.84 5.15
N MET A 235 -8.50 27.59 4.79
CA MET A 235 -7.57 26.48 4.89
C MET A 235 -6.42 26.63 3.88
N ALA A 236 -6.70 27.04 2.65
CA ALA A 236 -5.69 27.33 1.62
C ALA A 236 -4.76 28.48 2.05
N ALA A 237 -5.31 29.51 2.69
CA ALA A 237 -4.53 30.64 3.20
C ALA A 237 -3.43 30.22 4.19
N ALA A 238 -3.61 29.14 4.92
CA ALA A 238 -2.59 28.61 5.82
C ALA A 238 -1.34 28.06 5.08
N PHE A 239 -1.47 27.72 3.80
CA PHE A 239 -0.38 27.23 2.95
C PHE A 239 0.21 28.29 2.03
N ALA A 240 -0.41 29.47 1.95
CA ALA A 240 0.00 30.54 1.02
C ALA A 240 1.41 31.10 1.29
N GLN A 241 1.90 30.97 2.54
CA GLN A 241 3.27 31.39 2.90
C GLN A 241 4.34 30.46 2.35
N ALA A 242 4.00 29.22 1.98
CA ALA A 242 4.97 28.28 1.43
C ALA A 242 5.48 28.76 0.06
N ARG A 243 6.81 28.80 -0.09
CA ARG A 243 7.48 29.15 -1.34
C ARG A 243 8.68 28.26 -1.61
N LEU A 244 9.03 28.12 -2.89
CA LEU A 244 10.29 27.52 -3.29
C LEU A 244 11.38 28.58 -3.39
N SER A 245 12.54 28.28 -2.85
CA SER A 245 13.75 29.11 -2.93
C SER A 245 14.97 28.25 -3.29
N GLY A 246 16.14 28.85 -3.39
CA GLY A 246 17.40 28.12 -3.61
C GLY A 246 17.80 27.17 -2.47
N VAL A 247 17.19 27.34 -1.29
CA VAL A 247 17.39 26.46 -0.11
C VAL A 247 16.19 25.52 0.15
N GLY A 248 15.25 25.44 -0.79
CA GLY A 248 14.09 24.56 -0.73
C GLY A 248 12.80 25.26 -0.33
N VAL A 249 11.93 24.56 0.39
CA VAL A 249 10.66 25.11 0.89
C VAL A 249 10.90 25.99 2.11
N GLU A 250 10.42 27.19 2.07
CA GLU A 250 10.43 28.17 3.15
C GLU A 250 9.03 28.75 3.34
N ASP A 251 8.77 29.33 4.53
CA ASP A 251 7.57 30.10 4.81
C ASP A 251 7.91 31.59 4.80
N ASP A 252 7.28 32.36 3.89
CA ASP A 252 7.45 33.80 3.75
C ASP A 252 6.26 34.51 4.41
N PRO A 253 6.45 35.16 5.59
CA PRO A 253 5.37 35.84 6.30
C PRO A 253 4.72 36.98 5.53
N ALA A 254 5.41 37.52 4.51
CA ALA A 254 4.88 38.61 3.69
C ALA A 254 3.86 38.12 2.64
N ARG A 255 3.84 36.81 2.36
CA ARG A 255 2.88 36.23 1.41
C ARG A 255 1.52 36.02 2.07
N VAL A 256 0.50 36.41 1.36
CA VAL A 256 -0.91 36.24 1.74
C VAL A 256 -1.67 35.50 0.66
N HIS A 257 -2.68 34.77 1.05
CA HIS A 257 -3.62 34.18 0.10
C HIS A 257 -4.52 35.29 -0.47
N ARG A 258 -4.44 35.49 -1.77
CA ARG A 258 -5.21 36.50 -2.46
C ARG A 258 -6.12 35.86 -3.49
N ILE A 259 -7.40 36.09 -3.36
CA ILE A 259 -8.40 35.68 -4.34
C ILE A 259 -8.69 36.87 -5.26
N GLU A 260 -8.48 36.64 -6.55
CA GLU A 260 -8.81 37.63 -7.56
C GLU A 260 -10.33 37.68 -7.79
N ALA A 261 -10.88 38.87 -7.98
CA ALA A 261 -12.30 39.03 -8.24
C ALA A 261 -12.65 38.51 -9.65
N THR A 262 -13.18 37.32 -9.74
CA THR A 262 -13.76 36.74 -10.97
C THR A 262 -15.21 37.16 -11.13
N SER A 263 -15.48 38.44 -11.37
CA SER A 263 -16.83 38.87 -11.76
C SER A 263 -16.88 39.16 -13.24
N VAL A 264 -17.94 38.72 -13.93
CA VAL A 264 -18.25 39.09 -15.32
C VAL A 264 -18.35 40.61 -15.49
N ALA A 265 -18.61 41.34 -14.40
CA ALA A 265 -18.58 42.79 -14.34
C ALA A 265 -17.15 43.38 -14.36
N ALA A 266 -16.12 42.63 -13.95
CA ALA A 266 -14.73 43.09 -13.97
C ALA A 266 -14.09 43.05 -15.37
N VAL A 267 -14.70 42.39 -16.35
CA VAL A 267 -14.27 42.36 -17.74
C VAL A 267 -14.55 43.73 -18.43
N ALA A 268 -15.51 44.51 -17.91
CA ALA A 268 -15.90 45.82 -18.48
C ALA A 268 -15.04 46.99 -17.99
N THR A 269 -14.34 46.83 -16.84
CA THR A 269 -13.41 47.87 -16.32
C THR A 269 -12.31 47.18 -15.52
N PRO A 270 -11.11 46.99 -16.08
CA PRO A 270 -9.98 46.42 -15.34
C PRO A 270 -9.49 47.39 -14.28
N MET A 271 -10.09 47.39 -13.10
CA MET A 271 -9.48 47.99 -11.93
C MET A 271 -8.43 47.01 -11.40
N ALA A 272 -7.19 47.26 -11.75
CA ALA A 272 -6.05 46.55 -11.14
C ALA A 272 -6.12 46.71 -9.61
N GLY A 273 -6.45 45.63 -8.90
CA GLY A 273 -6.45 45.63 -7.45
C GLY A 273 -7.67 45.08 -6.72
N ALA A 274 -8.71 44.59 -7.41
CA ALA A 274 -9.96 44.13 -6.79
C ALA A 274 -9.87 42.67 -6.27
N GLY A 275 -8.76 42.26 -5.64
CA GLY A 275 -8.66 40.99 -4.94
C GLY A 275 -8.80 41.18 -3.43
N ARG A 276 -9.34 40.18 -2.71
CA ARG A 276 -9.37 40.16 -1.25
C ARG A 276 -8.28 39.26 -0.67
N ASN A 277 -7.64 39.69 0.40
CA ASN A 277 -6.76 38.86 1.18
C ASN A 277 -7.61 37.98 2.11
N VAL A 278 -7.27 36.68 2.17
CA VAL A 278 -7.95 35.71 3.03
C VAL A 278 -7.03 35.37 4.20
N PRO A 279 -7.46 35.56 5.45
CA PRO A 279 -6.69 35.12 6.60
C PRO A 279 -6.74 33.59 6.73
N PRO A 280 -5.69 32.95 7.28
CA PRO A 280 -5.73 31.53 7.62
C PRO A 280 -6.87 31.23 8.59
N ALA A 281 -7.64 30.20 8.27
CA ALA A 281 -8.71 29.69 9.11
C ALA A 281 -8.87 28.19 8.89
N VAL A 282 -9.54 27.51 9.81
CA VAL A 282 -9.88 26.10 9.70
C VAL A 282 -11.39 25.93 9.74
N PRO A 283 -11.95 24.91 9.08
CA PRO A 283 -13.41 24.79 8.91
C PRO A 283 -14.14 24.38 10.20
N PHE A 284 -13.43 23.82 11.17
CA PHE A 284 -13.98 23.39 12.48
C PHE A 284 -12.87 23.35 13.51
N GLY A 285 -13.23 23.32 14.81
CA GLY A 285 -12.24 23.19 15.90
C GLY A 285 -11.18 24.31 15.86
N ALA A 286 -11.60 25.55 15.66
CA ALA A 286 -10.68 26.68 15.56
C ALA A 286 -9.84 26.87 16.85
N GLU A 287 -10.35 26.43 17.97
CA GLU A 287 -9.66 26.39 19.27
C GLU A 287 -8.46 25.43 19.32
N TRP A 288 -8.40 24.48 18.39
CA TRP A 288 -7.29 23.51 18.26
C TRP A 288 -6.16 24.06 17.38
N LEU A 289 -6.40 25.16 16.68
CA LEU A 289 -5.38 25.78 15.84
C LEU A 289 -4.26 26.32 16.72
N GLY A 290 -3.02 25.92 16.42
CA GLY A 290 -1.85 26.43 17.14
C GLY A 290 -1.74 27.97 17.03
N ASN A 291 -1.16 28.59 18.03
CA ASN A 291 -0.98 30.06 18.10
C ASN A 291 0.51 30.49 18.04
N GLY A 292 1.41 29.54 17.77
CA GLY A 292 2.86 29.78 17.65
C GLY A 292 3.41 29.18 16.35
N GLY A 293 4.55 29.68 15.89
CA GLY A 293 5.18 29.17 14.67
C GLY A 293 4.54 29.68 13.36
N THR A 294 4.74 28.93 12.28
CA THR A 294 4.15 29.27 10.97
C THR A 294 2.70 28.79 10.86
N HIS A 295 2.00 29.31 9.84
CA HIS A 295 0.62 28.86 9.56
C HIS A 295 0.54 27.36 9.28
N ARG A 296 1.53 26.78 8.57
CA ARG A 296 1.59 25.33 8.31
C ARG A 296 1.81 24.52 9.59
N GLU A 297 2.65 24.99 10.50
CA GLU A 297 2.85 24.34 11.80
C GLU A 297 1.56 24.35 12.63
N ASN A 298 0.82 25.47 12.61
CA ASN A 298 -0.44 25.60 13.33
C ASN A 298 -1.52 24.67 12.73
N VAL A 299 -1.64 24.61 11.38
CA VAL A 299 -2.56 23.66 10.71
C VAL A 299 -2.13 22.21 10.95
N ALA A 300 -0.82 21.91 10.95
CA ALA A 300 -0.35 20.57 11.29
C ALA A 300 -0.77 20.16 12.70
N ALA A 301 -0.69 21.08 13.66
CA ALA A 301 -1.15 20.83 15.04
C ALA A 301 -2.67 20.59 15.10
N TRP A 302 -3.45 21.38 14.36
CA TRP A 302 -4.91 21.21 14.23
C TRP A 302 -5.31 19.88 13.60
N VAL A 303 -4.65 19.48 12.50
CA VAL A 303 -4.94 18.21 11.82
C VAL A 303 -4.84 17.04 12.77
N VAL A 304 -3.77 16.97 13.56
CA VAL A 304 -3.49 15.81 14.43
C VAL A 304 -3.97 16.00 15.87
N HIS A 305 -4.78 17.03 16.12
CA HIS A 305 -5.29 17.31 17.48
C HIS A 305 -6.05 16.09 18.04
N PRO A 306 -5.90 15.74 19.31
CA PRO A 306 -6.56 14.56 19.90
C PRO A 306 -8.08 14.56 19.76
N GLU A 307 -8.73 15.73 19.78
CA GLU A 307 -10.18 15.88 19.59
C GLU A 307 -10.59 15.81 18.11
N ASN A 308 -9.64 15.83 17.15
CA ASN A 308 -9.94 15.72 15.73
C ASN A 308 -10.18 14.26 15.34
N ARG A 309 -11.38 13.76 15.58
CA ARG A 309 -11.77 12.37 15.30
C ARG A 309 -11.63 12.00 13.82
N ARG A 310 -11.72 12.97 12.88
CA ARG A 310 -11.57 12.73 11.44
C ARG A 310 -10.18 12.22 11.09
N PHE A 311 -9.14 12.74 11.78
CA PHE A 311 -7.76 12.36 11.54
C PHE A 311 -7.51 10.87 11.77
N ASP A 312 -7.89 10.35 12.92
CA ASP A 312 -7.68 8.95 13.25
C ASP A 312 -8.58 8.04 12.40
N ARG A 313 -9.84 8.44 12.12
CA ARG A 313 -10.77 7.70 11.24
C ARG A 313 -10.23 7.57 9.81
N ALA A 314 -9.61 8.62 9.25
CA ALA A 314 -9.10 8.61 7.88
C ALA A 314 -8.00 7.56 7.68
N ILE A 315 -7.03 7.49 8.59
CA ILE A 315 -5.97 6.49 8.49
C ILE A 315 -6.46 5.07 8.82
N VAL A 316 -7.38 4.92 9.77
CA VAL A 316 -7.99 3.62 10.11
C VAL A 316 -8.76 3.04 8.91
N ASN A 317 -9.58 3.86 8.24
CA ASN A 317 -10.29 3.40 7.04
C ASN A 317 -9.33 3.00 5.92
N ARG A 318 -8.22 3.70 5.78
CA ARG A 318 -7.16 3.39 4.81
C ARG A 318 -6.38 2.13 5.17
N ALA A 319 -6.12 1.89 6.46
CA ALA A 319 -5.53 0.65 6.96
C ALA A 319 -6.45 -0.56 6.74
N TRP A 320 -7.76 -0.37 6.95
CA TRP A 320 -8.78 -1.35 6.61
C TRP A 320 -8.77 -1.67 5.11
N ALA A 321 -8.78 -0.64 4.26
CA ALA A 321 -8.70 -0.81 2.80
C ALA A 321 -7.41 -1.52 2.35
N LEU A 322 -6.29 -1.29 3.01
CA LEU A 322 -5.03 -1.99 2.71
C LEU A 322 -5.14 -3.50 2.93
N LEU A 323 -5.84 -3.94 3.99
CA LEU A 323 -5.98 -5.34 4.35
C LEU A 323 -7.08 -6.06 3.57
N PHE A 324 -8.20 -5.40 3.32
CA PHE A 324 -9.37 -6.00 2.69
C PHE A 324 -9.55 -5.66 1.21
N GLY A 325 -8.74 -4.74 0.66
CA GLY A 325 -8.87 -4.24 -0.72
C GLY A 325 -10.02 -3.25 -0.92
N ARG A 326 -10.79 -2.93 0.11
CA ARG A 326 -11.80 -1.85 0.17
C ARG A 326 -11.91 -1.27 1.58
N GLY A 327 -12.31 0.00 1.68
CA GLY A 327 -12.52 0.68 2.96
C GLY A 327 -13.73 0.15 3.72
N TRP A 328 -13.77 0.40 5.01
CA TRP A 328 -14.99 0.23 5.80
C TRP A 328 -16.09 1.14 5.25
N HIS A 329 -15.74 2.39 4.99
CA HIS A 329 -16.52 3.33 4.19
C HIS A 329 -15.86 3.58 2.84
N GLU A 330 -16.69 3.71 1.80
CA GLU A 330 -16.27 4.06 0.45
C GLU A 330 -16.99 5.34 -0.02
N PRO A 331 -16.31 6.26 -0.69
CA PRO A 331 -14.89 6.25 -1.05
C PRO A 331 -13.95 6.37 0.17
N VAL A 332 -12.76 5.75 0.11
CA VAL A 332 -11.81 5.70 1.23
C VAL A 332 -11.41 7.09 1.77
N ASP A 333 -11.47 8.10 0.93
CA ASP A 333 -11.06 9.48 1.19
C ASP A 333 -12.23 10.47 1.28
N ASP A 334 -13.46 9.96 1.45
CA ASP A 334 -14.68 10.76 1.63
C ASP A 334 -15.60 10.08 2.65
N LEU A 335 -15.28 10.26 3.91
CA LEU A 335 -15.94 9.59 5.02
C LEU A 335 -17.17 10.38 5.49
N PRO A 336 -18.22 9.71 5.93
CA PRO A 336 -19.31 10.37 6.63
C PRO A 336 -18.80 11.05 7.88
N ASP A 337 -19.49 12.12 8.29
CA ASP A 337 -19.21 12.80 9.54
C ASP A 337 -19.21 11.79 10.71
N PRO A 338 -18.29 11.98 11.68
CA PRO A 338 -18.28 11.10 12.85
C PRO A 338 -19.65 11.12 13.54
N PRO A 339 -20.32 9.97 13.69
CA PRO A 339 -21.58 9.93 14.42
C PRO A 339 -21.35 10.34 15.88
N GLY A 340 -22.35 10.87 16.53
CA GLY A 340 -22.33 11.04 17.98
C GLY A 340 -22.33 9.66 18.66
N GLY A 341 -21.36 9.43 19.57
CA GLY A 341 -21.23 8.16 20.29
C GLY A 341 -20.39 7.08 19.59
N ASP A 342 -20.46 5.84 20.07
CA ASP A 342 -19.63 4.69 19.64
C ASP A 342 -20.30 3.86 18.51
N GLY A 343 -21.06 4.51 17.63
CA GLY A 343 -21.90 3.82 16.65
C GLY A 343 -21.17 3.24 15.44
N ASP A 344 -19.93 3.66 15.16
CA ASP A 344 -19.18 3.23 14.00
C ASP A 344 -17.91 2.44 14.40
N LEU A 345 -17.62 1.36 13.69
CA LEU A 345 -16.42 0.56 13.89
C LEU A 345 -15.15 1.39 13.73
N LEU A 346 -15.14 2.36 12.81
CA LEU A 346 -13.98 3.25 12.64
C LEU A 346 -13.71 4.06 13.93
N ASP A 347 -14.73 4.44 14.69
CA ASP A 347 -14.52 5.17 15.94
C ASP A 347 -13.89 4.30 17.03
N LEU A 348 -14.29 3.03 17.11
CA LEU A 348 -13.66 2.07 18.03
C LEU A 348 -12.19 1.83 17.70
N LEU A 349 -11.90 1.58 16.42
CA LEU A 349 -10.52 1.41 15.96
C LEU A 349 -9.69 2.69 16.08
N ALA A 350 -10.28 3.86 15.81
CA ALA A 350 -9.61 5.16 15.93
C ALA A 350 -9.27 5.49 17.40
N ALA A 351 -10.17 5.16 18.33
CA ALA A 351 -9.91 5.31 19.75
C ALA A 351 -8.75 4.39 20.19
N ASP A 352 -8.81 3.10 19.84
CA ASP A 352 -7.73 2.15 20.13
C ASP A 352 -6.39 2.59 19.51
N PHE A 353 -6.38 3.07 18.27
CA PHE A 353 -5.19 3.57 17.59
C PHE A 353 -4.57 4.76 18.31
N ARG A 354 -5.38 5.74 18.74
CA ARG A 354 -4.95 6.90 19.49
C ARG A 354 -4.41 6.52 20.86
N ASP A 355 -5.12 5.67 21.60
CA ASP A 355 -4.77 5.26 22.95
C ASP A 355 -3.46 4.45 23.01
N HIS A 356 -3.08 3.84 21.87
CA HIS A 356 -1.83 3.09 21.73
C HIS A 356 -0.77 3.81 20.89
N GLY A 357 -0.73 5.15 20.94
CA GLY A 357 0.35 5.97 20.39
C GLY A 357 0.35 6.07 18.86
N ARG A 358 -0.77 5.80 18.21
CA ARG A 358 -0.92 5.89 16.75
C ARG A 358 0.14 5.08 15.99
N ASP A 359 0.46 3.89 16.49
CA ASP A 359 1.35 2.92 15.82
C ASP A 359 0.59 2.20 14.69
N LEU A 360 0.96 2.51 13.43
CA LEU A 360 0.32 1.94 12.25
C LEU A 360 0.52 0.42 12.16
N ARG A 361 1.65 -0.12 12.60
CA ARG A 361 1.91 -1.56 12.58
C ARG A 361 1.00 -2.29 13.57
N ARG A 362 0.81 -1.72 14.77
CA ARG A 362 -0.13 -2.27 15.75
C ARG A 362 -1.56 -2.25 15.21
N LEU A 363 -1.99 -1.13 14.61
CA LEU A 363 -3.32 -1.03 13.99
C LEU A 363 -3.55 -2.16 12.95
N LEU A 364 -2.57 -2.42 12.08
CA LEU A 364 -2.66 -3.47 11.08
C LEU A 364 -2.74 -4.87 11.72
N ARG A 365 -2.01 -5.12 12.82
CA ARG A 365 -2.11 -6.38 13.57
C ARG A 365 -3.50 -6.55 14.19
N VAL A 366 -4.02 -5.52 14.83
CA VAL A 366 -5.37 -5.55 15.43
C VAL A 366 -6.42 -5.86 14.36
N ILE A 367 -6.39 -5.19 13.21
CA ILE A 367 -7.36 -5.44 12.13
C ILE A 367 -7.21 -6.87 11.57
N ALA A 368 -5.99 -7.35 11.34
CA ALA A 368 -5.74 -8.70 10.83
C ALA A 368 -6.11 -9.81 11.84
N ALA A 369 -6.19 -9.48 13.13
CA ALA A 369 -6.64 -10.39 14.17
C ALA A 369 -8.17 -10.49 14.27
N THR A 370 -8.93 -9.54 13.67
CA THR A 370 -10.39 -9.55 13.71
C THR A 370 -11.00 -10.68 12.90
N ARG A 371 -12.19 -11.08 13.28
CA ARG A 371 -12.97 -12.14 12.62
C ARG A 371 -13.19 -11.92 11.12
N PRO A 372 -13.54 -10.71 10.62
CA PRO A 372 -13.70 -10.46 9.19
C PRO A 372 -12.48 -10.82 8.33
N PHE A 373 -11.26 -10.73 8.87
CA PHE A 373 -10.05 -11.09 8.13
C PHE A 373 -9.84 -12.61 8.04
N ARG A 374 -10.53 -13.40 8.91
CA ARG A 374 -10.33 -14.84 9.10
C ARG A 374 -11.51 -15.70 8.67
N ILE A 375 -12.57 -15.09 8.11
CA ILE A 375 -13.74 -15.82 7.58
C ILE A 375 -13.63 -16.03 6.07
N ALA A 376 -14.44 -16.96 5.56
CA ALA A 376 -14.46 -17.30 4.14
C ALA A 376 -15.03 -16.16 3.27
N SER A 377 -14.65 -16.16 2.01
CA SER A 377 -15.25 -15.30 0.97
C SER A 377 -16.56 -15.88 0.43
N ALA A 378 -16.80 -17.18 0.62
CA ALA A 378 -18.03 -17.84 0.24
C ALA A 378 -19.11 -17.66 1.30
N HIS A 379 -20.32 -17.33 0.88
CA HIS A 379 -21.48 -17.18 1.77
C HIS A 379 -22.76 -17.59 1.03
N PRO A 380 -23.72 -18.26 1.69
CA PRO A 380 -24.96 -18.75 1.02
C PRO A 380 -25.82 -17.66 0.37
N LEU A 381 -25.75 -16.42 0.87
CA LEU A 381 -26.51 -15.29 0.31
C LEU A 381 -25.89 -14.69 -0.96
N LEU A 382 -24.69 -15.07 -1.37
CA LEU A 382 -24.02 -14.51 -2.54
C LEU A 382 -24.63 -14.95 -3.88
N ASP A 383 -25.60 -15.88 -3.86
CA ASP A 383 -26.34 -16.31 -5.05
C ASP A 383 -27.34 -15.27 -5.57
N SER A 384 -27.55 -14.18 -4.85
CA SER A 384 -28.47 -13.10 -5.22
C SER A 384 -27.82 -11.71 -5.08
N PRO A 385 -28.15 -10.73 -5.96
CA PRO A 385 -27.62 -9.37 -5.85
C PRO A 385 -27.90 -8.72 -4.47
N ALA A 386 -29.14 -8.82 -3.97
CA ALA A 386 -29.51 -8.28 -2.67
C ALA A 386 -28.75 -8.94 -1.51
N GLY A 387 -28.47 -10.24 -1.64
CA GLY A 387 -27.63 -10.96 -0.67
C GLY A 387 -26.16 -10.53 -0.75
N CYS A 388 -25.63 -10.29 -1.96
CA CYS A 388 -24.29 -9.75 -2.14
C CYS A 388 -24.15 -8.39 -1.44
N ASP A 389 -25.09 -7.46 -1.68
CA ASP A 389 -25.08 -6.14 -1.07
C ASP A 389 -25.13 -6.25 0.46
N ARG A 390 -26.02 -7.09 0.99
CA ARG A 390 -26.18 -7.29 2.43
C ARG A 390 -24.94 -7.88 3.10
N VAL A 391 -24.35 -8.93 2.51
CA VAL A 391 -23.11 -9.54 3.00
C VAL A 391 -21.97 -8.54 2.96
N ALA A 392 -21.88 -7.75 1.88
CA ALA A 392 -20.84 -6.76 1.69
C ALA A 392 -20.96 -5.58 2.66
N GLU A 393 -22.18 -5.06 2.89
CA GLU A 393 -22.46 -3.95 3.81
C GLU A 393 -22.11 -4.31 5.26
N HIS A 394 -22.40 -5.55 5.66
CA HIS A 394 -22.19 -6.00 7.03
C HIS A 394 -20.89 -6.77 7.27
N TRP A 395 -20.01 -6.88 6.26
CA TRP A 395 -18.73 -7.60 6.37
C TRP A 395 -18.90 -9.04 6.87
N ALA A 396 -19.98 -9.71 6.46
CA ALA A 396 -20.30 -11.06 6.87
C ALA A 396 -19.53 -12.15 6.09
N ALA A 397 -18.78 -11.76 5.07
CA ALA A 397 -17.80 -12.59 4.37
C ALA A 397 -16.56 -11.73 4.04
N PHE A 398 -15.41 -12.37 3.86
CA PHE A 398 -14.23 -11.67 3.37
C PHE A 398 -14.48 -11.20 1.93
N PRO A 399 -14.21 -9.92 1.57
CA PRO A 399 -14.51 -9.42 0.25
C PRO A 399 -13.60 -10.06 -0.80
N LEU A 400 -14.20 -10.51 -1.90
CA LEU A 400 -13.44 -10.89 -3.09
C LEU A 400 -12.93 -9.62 -3.77
N THR A 401 -11.62 -9.42 -3.74
CA THR A 401 -10.99 -8.27 -4.37
C THR A 401 -9.92 -8.71 -5.36
N ARG A 402 -9.88 -8.05 -6.51
CA ARG A 402 -8.86 -8.32 -7.50
C ARG A 402 -7.52 -7.77 -7.02
N LEU A 403 -6.45 -8.51 -7.26
CA LEU A 403 -5.11 -8.06 -6.94
C LEU A 403 -4.71 -6.86 -7.82
N HIS A 404 -4.02 -5.90 -7.22
CA HIS A 404 -3.37 -4.83 -7.98
C HIS A 404 -2.27 -5.37 -8.91
N PRO A 405 -1.96 -4.70 -10.03
CA PRO A 405 -0.91 -5.13 -10.94
C PRO A 405 0.42 -5.44 -10.25
N GLU A 406 0.80 -4.64 -9.26
CA GLU A 406 2.01 -4.84 -8.47
C GLU A 406 1.96 -6.10 -7.60
N GLN A 407 0.78 -6.46 -7.11
CA GLN A 407 0.58 -7.72 -6.36
C GLN A 407 0.61 -8.93 -7.28
N VAL A 408 0.01 -8.83 -8.47
CA VAL A 408 0.03 -9.90 -9.48
C VAL A 408 1.47 -10.20 -9.88
N ILE A 409 2.24 -9.18 -10.27
CA ILE A 409 3.65 -9.39 -10.63
C ILE A 409 4.50 -9.84 -9.45
N GLY A 410 4.25 -9.30 -8.25
CA GLY A 410 4.89 -9.73 -7.02
C GLY A 410 4.67 -11.22 -6.75
N ALA A 411 3.42 -11.68 -6.87
CA ALA A 411 3.05 -13.09 -6.73
C ALA A 411 3.70 -13.95 -7.84
N MET A 412 3.64 -13.52 -9.11
CA MET A 412 4.28 -14.23 -10.22
C MET A 412 5.81 -14.37 -10.01
N VAL A 413 6.49 -13.32 -9.57
CA VAL A 413 7.93 -13.39 -9.25
C VAL A 413 8.18 -14.33 -8.08
N ALA A 414 7.34 -14.33 -7.06
CA ALA A 414 7.47 -15.25 -5.92
C ALA A 414 7.37 -16.71 -6.36
N THR A 415 6.49 -17.06 -7.32
CA THR A 415 6.39 -18.43 -7.84
C THR A 415 7.65 -18.94 -8.56
N THR A 416 8.57 -18.07 -8.94
CA THR A 416 9.84 -18.48 -9.56
C THR A 416 10.89 -18.94 -8.57
N SER A 417 10.70 -18.71 -7.28
CA SER A 417 11.67 -19.04 -6.22
C SER A 417 11.02 -19.82 -5.09
N LEU A 418 11.72 -20.80 -4.57
CA LEU A 418 11.32 -21.50 -3.34
C LEU A 418 11.72 -20.75 -2.06
N GLN A 419 12.56 -19.74 -2.19
CA GLN A 419 13.08 -18.92 -1.10
C GLN A 419 12.55 -17.50 -1.19
N THR A 420 12.51 -16.82 -0.05
CA THR A 420 12.12 -15.41 0.04
C THR A 420 13.08 -14.52 -0.78
N ILE A 421 12.51 -13.66 -1.63
CA ILE A 421 13.26 -12.66 -2.39
C ILE A 421 13.17 -11.32 -1.64
N ASP A 422 14.25 -10.91 -1.00
CA ASP A 422 14.37 -9.70 -0.19
C ASP A 422 15.63 -8.89 -0.52
N ARG A 423 15.99 -7.94 0.36
CA ARG A 423 17.21 -7.12 0.20
C ARG A 423 18.50 -7.92 0.36
N ASP A 424 18.47 -9.01 1.10
CA ASP A 424 19.64 -9.84 1.37
C ASP A 424 19.84 -10.90 0.26
N SER A 425 18.85 -11.03 -0.63
CA SER A 425 18.91 -11.90 -1.80
C SER A 425 19.99 -11.41 -2.80
N HIS A 426 20.54 -12.35 -3.56
CA HIS A 426 21.60 -12.06 -4.53
C HIS A 426 21.26 -10.89 -5.47
N LEU A 427 22.19 -9.97 -5.69
CA LEU A 427 21.99 -8.75 -6.47
C LEU A 427 21.36 -9.02 -7.85
N LEU A 428 21.76 -10.11 -8.51
CA LEU A 428 21.21 -10.51 -9.81
C LEU A 428 19.69 -10.79 -9.72
N THR A 429 19.26 -11.53 -8.71
CA THR A 429 17.82 -11.84 -8.48
C THR A 429 17.01 -10.56 -8.26
N ARG A 430 17.55 -9.64 -7.47
CA ARG A 430 16.93 -8.33 -7.21
C ARG A 430 16.85 -7.45 -8.45
N THR A 431 17.91 -7.45 -9.26
CA THR A 431 17.97 -6.68 -10.51
C THR A 431 16.97 -7.22 -11.54
N ILE A 432 16.92 -8.54 -11.71
CA ILE A 432 15.94 -9.20 -12.61
C ILE A 432 14.52 -8.88 -12.14
N ARG A 433 14.25 -8.97 -10.85
CA ARG A 433 12.96 -8.61 -10.27
C ARG A 433 12.58 -7.17 -10.61
N PHE A 434 13.47 -6.20 -10.37
CA PHE A 434 13.23 -4.77 -10.61
C PHE A 434 12.85 -4.47 -12.07
N PHE A 435 13.61 -5.02 -13.03
CA PHE A 435 13.31 -4.81 -14.46
C PHE A 435 11.99 -5.48 -14.87
N ARG A 436 11.72 -6.70 -14.42
CA ARG A 436 10.50 -7.43 -14.74
C ARG A 436 9.26 -6.78 -14.14
N GLU A 437 9.33 -6.30 -12.90
CA GLU A 437 8.24 -5.56 -12.26
C GLU A 437 7.89 -4.29 -13.07
N ASN A 438 8.89 -3.49 -13.44
CA ASN A 438 8.66 -2.26 -14.19
C ASN A 438 8.08 -2.50 -15.60
N ASP A 439 8.61 -3.49 -16.33
CA ASP A 439 8.12 -3.82 -17.67
C ASP A 439 6.69 -4.36 -17.63
N PHE A 440 6.39 -5.26 -16.69
CA PHE A 440 5.04 -5.81 -16.53
C PHE A 440 4.01 -4.75 -16.13
N VAL A 441 4.31 -3.92 -15.15
CA VAL A 441 3.39 -2.83 -14.72
C VAL A 441 3.12 -1.88 -15.88
N ARG A 442 4.14 -1.58 -16.71
CA ARG A 442 3.96 -0.73 -17.90
C ARG A 442 3.08 -1.38 -18.96
N GLU A 443 3.24 -2.70 -19.22
CA GLU A 443 2.46 -3.44 -20.23
C GLU A 443 1.07 -3.81 -19.71
N TYR A 444 0.96 -4.22 -18.46
CA TYR A 444 -0.31 -4.60 -17.81
C TYR A 444 -1.25 -3.41 -17.63
N GLY A 445 -0.68 -2.21 -17.66
CA GLY A 445 -1.38 -0.95 -17.49
C GLY A 445 -1.43 -0.52 -16.03
N THR A 446 -1.17 0.75 -15.80
CA THR A 446 -1.48 1.39 -14.53
C THR A 446 -2.99 1.51 -14.44
N VAL A 447 -3.60 0.70 -13.60
CA VAL A 447 -4.93 1.01 -13.13
C VAL A 447 -4.78 2.30 -12.35
N GLN A 448 -5.25 3.42 -12.90
CA GLN A 448 -5.35 4.68 -12.18
C GLN A 448 -6.31 4.47 -11.00
N ASP A 449 -5.76 3.92 -9.93
CA ASP A 449 -6.45 3.76 -8.67
C ASP A 449 -6.34 5.07 -7.89
N GLN A 450 -7.04 6.09 -8.36
CA GLN A 450 -7.18 7.34 -7.61
C GLN A 450 -7.99 7.14 -6.32
N GLN A 451 -8.58 5.95 -6.08
CA GLN A 451 -9.59 5.78 -5.03
C GLN A 451 -9.55 4.46 -4.26
N GLY A 452 -8.53 3.60 -4.43
CA GLY A 452 -8.49 2.30 -3.74
C GLY A 452 -9.47 1.26 -4.28
N ARG A 453 -10.16 1.52 -5.40
CA ARG A 453 -11.07 0.56 -6.03
C ARG A 453 -10.32 -0.36 -6.98
N SER A 454 -10.54 -1.66 -6.84
CA SER A 454 -10.09 -2.62 -7.85
C SER A 454 -10.83 -2.36 -9.16
N SER A 455 -10.08 -1.99 -10.20
CA SER A 455 -10.66 -1.83 -11.54
C SER A 455 -11.03 -3.19 -12.14
N PRO A 456 -12.13 -3.29 -12.92
CA PRO A 456 -12.47 -4.54 -13.58
C PRO A 456 -11.32 -5.04 -14.46
N ALA A 457 -11.15 -6.37 -14.51
CA ALA A 457 -10.20 -6.99 -15.41
C ALA A 457 -10.48 -6.61 -16.87
N THR A 458 -9.46 -6.19 -17.59
CA THR A 458 -9.58 -6.03 -19.04
C THR A 458 -9.16 -7.32 -19.74
N ILE A 459 -9.80 -7.63 -20.89
CA ILE A 459 -9.43 -8.78 -21.74
C ILE A 459 -7.93 -8.72 -22.10
N PRO A 460 -7.34 -7.56 -22.49
CA PRO A 460 -5.90 -7.47 -22.74
C PRO A 460 -5.02 -7.89 -21.55
N GLN A 461 -5.40 -7.55 -20.33
CA GLN A 461 -4.66 -7.96 -19.12
C GLN A 461 -4.69 -9.49 -18.93
N ALA A 462 -5.85 -10.11 -19.08
CA ALA A 462 -5.97 -11.57 -19.02
C ALA A 462 -5.13 -12.25 -20.12
N LEU A 463 -5.19 -11.74 -21.35
CA LEU A 463 -4.40 -12.26 -22.47
C LEU A 463 -2.89 -12.10 -22.26
N LEU A 464 -2.46 -11.00 -21.67
CA LEU A 464 -1.06 -10.77 -21.32
C LEU A 464 -0.58 -11.76 -20.24
N GLN A 465 -1.41 -12.02 -19.23
CA GLN A 465 -1.11 -13.01 -18.19
C GLN A 465 -1.01 -14.43 -18.78
N MET A 466 -1.91 -14.80 -19.68
CA MET A 466 -1.93 -16.14 -20.29
C MET A 466 -0.81 -16.35 -21.33
N ASN A 467 -0.53 -15.36 -22.17
CA ASN A 467 0.31 -15.51 -23.36
C ASN A 467 1.58 -14.65 -23.35
N GLY A 468 1.74 -13.78 -22.34
CA GLY A 468 2.88 -12.89 -22.23
C GLY A 468 4.21 -13.65 -22.16
N LYS A 469 5.26 -13.05 -22.70
CA LYS A 469 6.63 -13.60 -22.63
C LYS A 469 7.03 -13.85 -21.17
N LEU A 470 6.70 -12.91 -20.29
CA LEU A 470 7.03 -12.99 -18.87
C LEU A 470 6.38 -14.19 -18.19
N SER A 471 5.08 -14.42 -18.43
CA SER A 471 4.35 -15.54 -17.83
C SER A 471 4.93 -16.90 -18.25
N ARG A 472 5.34 -17.04 -19.52
CA ARG A 472 6.00 -18.26 -20.00
C ARG A 472 7.38 -18.47 -19.35
N GLU A 473 8.20 -17.43 -19.30
CA GLU A 473 9.54 -17.49 -18.69
C GLU A 473 9.48 -17.82 -17.18
N MET A 474 8.42 -17.40 -16.49
CA MET A 474 8.26 -17.65 -15.05
C MET A 474 7.88 -19.08 -14.71
N VAL A 475 7.17 -19.76 -15.56
CA VAL A 475 6.77 -21.17 -15.34
C VAL A 475 7.74 -22.17 -15.96
N GLU A 476 8.71 -21.76 -16.78
CA GLU A 476 9.67 -22.61 -17.44
C GLU A 476 10.51 -23.43 -16.45
N ALA A 477 10.58 -24.75 -16.67
CA ALA A 477 11.35 -25.65 -15.81
C ALA A 477 12.84 -25.66 -16.18
N ASN A 478 13.61 -24.95 -15.39
CA ASN A 478 15.07 -24.98 -15.48
C ASN A 478 15.72 -25.11 -14.08
N ALA A 479 17.01 -25.34 -14.03
CA ALA A 479 17.72 -25.67 -12.77
C ALA A 479 17.62 -24.57 -11.68
N VAL A 480 17.31 -23.32 -12.06
CA VAL A 480 17.24 -22.19 -11.13
C VAL A 480 15.83 -21.79 -10.75
N THR A 481 14.81 -22.22 -11.50
CA THR A 481 13.40 -21.92 -11.21
C THR A 481 12.81 -22.88 -10.18
N ALA A 482 11.78 -22.42 -9.46
CA ALA A 482 11.00 -23.26 -8.56
C ALA A 482 10.41 -24.46 -9.32
N THR A 483 9.82 -24.24 -10.49
CA THR A 483 9.25 -25.26 -11.37
C THR A 483 10.25 -26.39 -11.69
N GLY A 484 11.46 -26.02 -12.10
CA GLY A 484 12.50 -27.03 -12.40
C GLY A 484 13.00 -27.77 -11.16
N ARG A 485 13.11 -27.08 -10.02
CA ARG A 485 13.49 -27.71 -8.74
C ARG A 485 12.41 -28.68 -8.25
N ILE A 486 11.12 -28.28 -8.32
CA ILE A 486 9.99 -29.16 -7.98
C ILE A 486 10.02 -30.40 -8.86
N ALA A 487 10.19 -30.23 -10.18
CA ALA A 487 10.24 -31.35 -11.13
C ALA A 487 11.37 -32.35 -10.83
N GLY A 488 12.55 -31.84 -10.47
CA GLY A 488 13.76 -32.65 -10.24
C GLY A 488 13.94 -33.23 -8.84
N MET A 489 13.41 -32.55 -7.81
CA MET A 489 13.71 -32.85 -6.40
C MET A 489 12.55 -33.48 -5.62
N ALA A 490 11.29 -33.33 -6.09
CA ALA A 490 10.15 -33.96 -5.44
C ALA A 490 10.19 -35.48 -5.63
N ARG A 491 9.79 -36.22 -4.60
CA ARG A 491 9.85 -37.69 -4.52
C ARG A 491 8.92 -38.34 -5.57
N ASP A 492 7.69 -37.83 -5.65
CA ASP A 492 6.61 -38.39 -6.47
C ASP A 492 5.73 -37.26 -7.05
N ASP A 493 4.72 -37.64 -7.83
CA ASP A 493 3.81 -36.68 -8.48
C ASP A 493 2.86 -36.01 -7.46
N ALA A 494 2.51 -36.68 -6.38
CA ALA A 494 1.70 -36.12 -5.31
C ALA A 494 2.45 -34.95 -4.62
N GLU A 495 3.73 -35.14 -4.29
CA GLU A 495 4.57 -34.07 -3.73
C GLU A 495 4.80 -32.93 -4.76
N ARG A 496 4.92 -33.23 -6.08
CA ARG A 496 5.01 -32.19 -7.11
C ARG A 496 3.79 -31.29 -7.12
N LEU A 497 2.60 -31.88 -7.02
CA LEU A 497 1.34 -31.12 -6.97
C LEU A 497 1.26 -30.30 -5.68
N ASP A 498 1.51 -30.90 -4.52
CA ASP A 498 1.49 -30.19 -3.25
C ASP A 498 2.41 -28.97 -3.27
N LEU A 499 3.66 -29.13 -3.74
CA LEU A 499 4.61 -28.03 -3.82
C LEU A 499 4.18 -26.97 -4.85
N ALA A 500 3.63 -27.35 -6.00
CA ALA A 500 3.14 -26.39 -7.00
C ALA A 500 1.98 -25.55 -6.45
N PHE A 501 1.03 -26.18 -5.74
CA PHE A 501 -0.09 -25.47 -5.10
C PHE A 501 0.38 -24.54 -3.97
N LEU A 502 1.26 -25.02 -3.09
CA LEU A 502 1.82 -24.19 -2.03
C LEU A 502 2.55 -22.97 -2.59
N VAL A 503 3.36 -23.17 -3.64
CA VAL A 503 4.14 -22.08 -4.28
C VAL A 503 3.25 -21.08 -5.01
N ALA A 504 2.16 -21.51 -5.67
CA ALA A 504 1.31 -20.62 -6.46
C ALA A 504 0.12 -20.08 -5.66
N LEU A 505 -0.56 -20.93 -4.88
CA LEU A 505 -1.83 -20.62 -4.23
C LEU A 505 -1.77 -20.63 -2.70
N THR A 506 -0.63 -21.01 -2.12
CA THR A 506 -0.44 -21.05 -0.65
C THR A 506 -1.41 -22.01 0.05
N ARG A 507 -1.84 -23.08 -0.62
CA ARG A 507 -2.71 -24.14 -0.09
C ARG A 507 -2.40 -25.47 -0.73
N HIS A 508 -2.92 -26.54 -0.17
CA HIS A 508 -2.90 -27.86 -0.79
C HIS A 508 -4.02 -28.01 -1.84
N PRO A 509 -3.84 -28.88 -2.86
CA PRO A 509 -4.90 -29.21 -3.79
C PRO A 509 -6.06 -29.93 -3.11
N THR A 510 -7.29 -29.72 -3.58
CA THR A 510 -8.43 -30.54 -3.19
C THR A 510 -8.28 -31.96 -3.81
N THR A 511 -9.13 -32.90 -3.36
CA THR A 511 -9.14 -34.26 -3.92
C THR A 511 -9.41 -34.25 -5.42
N GLU A 512 -10.35 -33.42 -5.87
CA GLU A 512 -10.75 -33.28 -7.28
C GLU A 512 -9.64 -32.64 -8.12
N GLU A 513 -9.02 -31.56 -7.62
CA GLU A 513 -7.88 -30.90 -8.27
C GLU A 513 -6.69 -31.87 -8.39
N ARG A 514 -6.40 -32.63 -7.34
CA ARG A 514 -5.34 -33.64 -7.35
C ARG A 514 -5.58 -34.68 -8.41
N ALA A 515 -6.76 -35.29 -8.47
CA ALA A 515 -7.09 -36.33 -9.45
C ALA A 515 -7.00 -35.81 -10.91
N ALA A 516 -7.48 -34.60 -11.16
CA ALA A 516 -7.41 -33.99 -12.48
C ALA A 516 -5.97 -33.70 -12.92
N LEU A 517 -5.14 -33.16 -12.03
CA LEU A 517 -3.77 -32.73 -12.36
C LEU A 517 -2.76 -33.88 -12.30
N GLU A 518 -2.99 -34.95 -11.55
CA GLU A 518 -2.20 -36.19 -11.64
C GLU A 518 -2.31 -36.81 -13.06
N THR A 519 -3.50 -36.74 -13.66
CA THR A 519 -3.70 -37.16 -15.04
C THR A 519 -2.87 -36.31 -16.01
N LEU A 520 -2.83 -34.99 -15.82
CA LEU A 520 -2.01 -34.08 -16.61
C LEU A 520 -0.52 -34.36 -16.48
N LEU A 521 -0.02 -34.57 -15.24
CA LEU A 521 1.38 -34.91 -14.97
C LEU A 521 1.77 -36.25 -15.62
N GLY A 522 0.92 -37.28 -15.50
CA GLY A 522 1.18 -38.60 -16.07
C GLY A 522 1.19 -38.62 -17.60
N ALA A 523 0.47 -37.71 -18.26
CA ALA A 523 0.45 -37.60 -19.71
C ALA A 523 1.62 -36.79 -20.29
N ALA A 524 2.36 -36.06 -19.45
CA ALA A 524 3.44 -35.17 -19.89
C ALA A 524 4.67 -35.97 -20.39
N PRO A 525 5.37 -35.51 -21.46
CA PRO A 525 6.53 -36.19 -22.00
C PRO A 525 7.74 -36.20 -21.05
N THR A 526 7.83 -35.24 -20.15
CA THR A 526 8.86 -35.16 -19.10
C THR A 526 8.25 -34.59 -17.82
N LYS A 527 8.87 -34.90 -16.67
CA LYS A 527 8.47 -34.33 -15.37
C LYS A 527 8.53 -32.80 -15.38
N GLY A 528 9.55 -32.22 -16.01
CA GLY A 528 9.69 -30.77 -16.17
C GLY A 528 8.49 -30.18 -16.87
N ARG A 529 8.10 -30.75 -18.02
CA ARG A 529 6.96 -30.28 -18.79
C ARG A 529 5.64 -30.41 -18.03
N GLY A 530 5.46 -31.52 -17.30
CA GLY A 530 4.25 -31.71 -16.49
C GLY A 530 4.12 -30.64 -15.39
N VAL A 531 5.21 -30.33 -14.68
CA VAL A 531 5.18 -29.27 -13.65
C VAL A 531 5.03 -27.88 -14.27
N GLU A 532 5.59 -27.61 -15.47
CA GLU A 532 5.33 -26.38 -16.21
C GLU A 532 3.83 -26.19 -16.51
N ASP A 533 3.19 -27.24 -17.05
CA ASP A 533 1.78 -27.20 -17.41
C ASP A 533 0.89 -26.99 -16.17
N VAL A 534 1.19 -27.68 -15.05
CA VAL A 534 0.51 -27.44 -13.76
C VAL A 534 0.73 -26.01 -13.27
N SER A 535 1.97 -25.52 -13.25
CA SER A 535 2.29 -24.16 -12.80
C SER A 535 1.59 -23.11 -13.65
N TRP A 536 1.52 -23.35 -14.98
CA TRP A 536 0.80 -22.46 -15.89
C TRP A 536 -0.71 -22.43 -15.60
N VAL A 537 -1.34 -23.58 -15.33
CA VAL A 537 -2.75 -23.65 -14.94
C VAL A 537 -3.00 -22.88 -13.67
N LEU A 538 -2.16 -23.07 -12.63
CA LEU A 538 -2.32 -22.41 -11.34
C LEU A 538 -2.15 -20.88 -11.44
N VAL A 539 -1.11 -20.40 -12.10
CA VAL A 539 -0.86 -18.95 -12.28
C VAL A 539 -1.94 -18.25 -13.09
N ASN A 540 -2.59 -18.97 -14.01
CA ASN A 540 -3.69 -18.45 -14.83
C ASN A 540 -5.09 -18.71 -14.23
N SER A 541 -5.17 -19.35 -13.07
CA SER A 541 -6.44 -19.53 -12.36
C SER A 541 -7.01 -18.19 -11.86
N PRO A 542 -8.33 -18.05 -11.77
CA PRO A 542 -8.92 -16.88 -11.11
C PRO A 542 -8.41 -16.67 -9.68
N GLU A 543 -8.23 -17.75 -8.92
CA GLU A 543 -7.75 -17.74 -7.55
C GLU A 543 -6.39 -17.04 -7.42
N PHE A 544 -5.48 -17.21 -8.38
CA PHE A 544 -4.18 -16.55 -8.38
C PHE A 544 -4.28 -15.02 -8.43
N SER A 545 -5.25 -14.50 -9.16
CA SER A 545 -5.42 -13.07 -9.45
C SER A 545 -6.37 -12.35 -8.49
N TRP A 546 -6.94 -13.07 -7.52
CA TRP A 546 -7.90 -12.54 -6.55
C TRP A 546 -7.41 -12.77 -5.12
N ASN A 547 -7.74 -11.81 -4.24
CA ASN A 547 -7.66 -11.99 -2.79
C ASN A 547 -9.04 -12.47 -2.31
N HIS A 548 -9.04 -13.61 -1.61
CA HIS A 548 -10.28 -14.30 -1.22
C HIS A 548 -10.20 -14.90 0.18
#